data_2eab17044b4e8a8b5e7914f1cdb5b3d9
#
_entry.id   2eab17044b4e8a8b5e7914f1cdb5b3d9
#
_cell.length_a   1.000
_cell.length_b   1.000
_cell.length_c   1.000
_cell.angle_alpha   90.00
_cell.angle_beta   90.00
_cell.angle_gamma   90.00
#
_symmetry.space_group_name_H-M   'P 1'
#
loop_
_entity.id
_entity.type
_entity.pdbx_description
1 polymer ?
#
loop_
_entity_poly.entity_id
_entity_poly.type
_entity_poly.pdbx_seq_one_letter_code
_entity_poly.pdbx_strand_id
1 'polypeptide(L)'
;GGTALMLYFSVTKLFNEKAGFWSSMVLSSSIMFFYMGKAAVTDTTLLFFMTGALLCFLHKRYWLMYVCMALATVTKGPIGVVFPGTIIFLYLLFMGQLREILRMHVIRGILLYFLIASPWYYAMYTVHGMDFINTFLGFHNITRFTTPEHASRVTFWYYLPVIILGMFPWTGILLQSIKSSISDSRIDDMRTLMFMHVWWVFVLLFFTIC
;
A
#
# COMPACT_ATOMS: atom_id res chain seq x y z
N GLY A 1 -2.46 12.81 -8.99
CA GLY A 1 -2.03 12.60 -10.38
C GLY A 1 -1.00 11.47 -10.53
N GLY A 2 0.17 11.55 -9.83
CA GLY A 2 1.26 10.57 -9.97
C GLY A 2 0.87 9.12 -9.76
N THR A 3 0.06 8.83 -8.74
CA THR A 3 -0.44 7.48 -8.46
C THR A 3 -1.28 6.91 -9.61
N ALA A 4 -2.15 7.72 -10.20
CA ALA A 4 -2.98 7.30 -11.32
C ALA A 4 -2.16 7.02 -12.59
N LEU A 5 -1.16 7.86 -12.89
CA LEU A 5 -0.22 7.63 -14.00
C LEU A 5 0.61 6.35 -13.80
N MET A 6 1.12 6.15 -12.59
CA MET A 6 1.87 4.95 -12.25
C MET A 6 1.01 3.69 -12.39
N LEU A 7 -0.25 3.75 -11.95
CA LEU A 7 -1.21 2.66 -12.09
C LEU A 7 -1.51 2.40 -13.58
N TYR A 8 -1.75 3.45 -14.38
CA TYR A 8 -1.96 3.32 -15.82
C TYR A 8 -0.82 2.54 -16.50
N PHE A 9 0.42 3.00 -16.35
CA PHE A 9 1.56 2.36 -17.01
C PHE A 9 1.85 0.95 -16.49
N SER A 10 1.67 0.72 -15.18
CA SER A 10 1.89 -0.60 -14.60
C SER A 10 0.84 -1.61 -15.06
N VAL A 11 -0.44 -1.27 -14.98
CA VAL A 11 -1.54 -2.17 -15.36
C VAL A 11 -1.56 -2.41 -16.87
N THR A 12 -1.23 -1.40 -17.68
CA THR A 12 -1.07 -1.57 -19.13
C THR A 12 -0.03 -2.64 -19.47
N LYS A 13 1.08 -2.67 -18.74
CA LYS A 13 2.13 -3.69 -18.93
C LYS A 13 1.77 -5.05 -18.40
N LEU A 14 0.98 -5.13 -17.34
CA LEU A 14 0.56 -6.40 -16.73
C LEU A 14 -0.57 -7.06 -17.49
N PHE A 15 -1.48 -6.27 -18.06
CA PHE A 15 -2.67 -6.78 -18.75
C PHE A 15 -2.80 -6.19 -20.17
N ASN A 16 -3.37 -4.98 -20.29
CA ASN A 16 -3.54 -4.28 -21.58
C ASN A 16 -3.86 -2.80 -21.34
N GLU A 17 -3.85 -2.00 -22.43
CA GLU A 17 -4.10 -0.56 -22.38
C GLU A 17 -5.50 -0.20 -21.83
N LYS A 18 -6.52 -1.00 -22.17
CA LYS A 18 -7.89 -0.77 -21.68
C LYS A 18 -7.96 -0.93 -20.16
N ALA A 19 -7.34 -1.99 -19.63
CA ALA A 19 -7.27 -2.22 -18.19
C ALA A 19 -6.49 -1.09 -17.48
N GLY A 20 -5.36 -0.65 -18.05
CA GLY A 20 -4.58 0.47 -17.51
C GLY A 20 -5.39 1.77 -17.48
N PHE A 21 -6.08 2.10 -18.59
CA PHE A 21 -6.93 3.29 -18.67
C PHE A 21 -8.05 3.27 -17.63
N TRP A 22 -8.82 2.19 -17.58
CA TRP A 22 -9.94 2.08 -16.63
C TRP A 22 -9.47 2.08 -15.18
N SER A 23 -8.36 1.42 -14.85
CA SER A 23 -7.81 1.41 -13.48
C SER A 23 -7.43 2.81 -13.02
N SER A 24 -6.75 3.59 -13.87
CA SER A 24 -6.36 4.97 -13.54
C SER A 24 -7.55 5.92 -13.48
N MET A 25 -8.55 5.72 -14.36
CA MET A 25 -9.77 6.53 -14.37
C MET A 25 -10.63 6.27 -13.13
N VAL A 26 -10.85 5.01 -12.76
CA VAL A 26 -11.57 4.61 -11.56
C VAL A 26 -10.92 5.21 -10.31
N LEU A 27 -9.59 5.09 -10.19
CA LEU A 27 -8.88 5.70 -9.06
C LEU A 27 -9.05 7.21 -9.03
N SER A 28 -8.83 7.89 -10.16
CA SER A 28 -8.81 9.36 -10.23
C SER A 28 -10.18 9.99 -9.99
N SER A 29 -11.26 9.29 -10.35
CA SER A 29 -12.64 9.78 -10.25
C SER A 29 -13.38 9.23 -9.02
N SER A 30 -12.77 8.37 -8.20
CA SER A 30 -13.35 7.96 -6.92
C SER A 30 -13.36 9.11 -5.92
N ILE A 31 -14.49 9.29 -5.22
CA ILE A 31 -14.69 10.42 -4.29
C ILE A 31 -13.59 10.49 -3.23
N MET A 32 -13.24 9.35 -2.65
CA MET A 32 -12.23 9.31 -1.58
C MET A 32 -10.85 9.77 -2.07
N PHE A 33 -10.42 9.31 -3.24
CA PHE A 33 -9.13 9.70 -3.81
C PHE A 33 -9.10 11.20 -4.18
N PHE A 34 -10.21 11.70 -4.73
CA PHE A 34 -10.35 13.12 -5.05
C PHE A 34 -10.32 14.00 -3.78
N TYR A 35 -11.07 13.61 -2.75
CA TYR A 35 -11.10 14.31 -1.46
C TYR A 35 -9.70 14.34 -0.80
N MET A 36 -9.04 13.19 -0.69
CA MET A 36 -7.71 13.11 -0.11
C MET A 36 -6.66 13.87 -0.93
N GLY A 37 -6.81 13.89 -2.26
CA GLY A 37 -5.93 14.66 -3.15
C GLY A 37 -6.02 16.17 -2.93
N LYS A 38 -7.20 16.69 -2.55
CA LYS A 38 -7.41 18.12 -2.21
C LYS A 38 -6.97 18.46 -0.79
N ALA A 39 -7.06 17.54 0.15
CA ALA A 39 -6.74 17.77 1.55
C ALA A 39 -5.24 18.01 1.81
N ALA A 40 -4.37 17.84 0.78
CA ALA A 40 -2.91 18.02 0.86
C ALA A 40 -2.25 17.27 2.04
N VAL A 41 -2.79 16.11 2.40
CA VAL A 41 -2.28 15.28 3.50
C VAL A 41 -1.13 14.38 3.04
N THR A 42 -0.26 13.99 3.97
CA THR A 42 0.86 13.07 3.73
C THR A 42 0.43 11.68 3.24
N ASP A 43 -0.86 11.33 3.47
CA ASP A 43 -1.42 10.03 3.06
C ASP A 43 -1.42 9.81 1.55
N THR A 44 -1.58 10.87 0.74
CA THR A 44 -1.49 10.76 -0.72
C THR A 44 -0.07 10.44 -1.19
N THR A 45 0.93 10.98 -0.51
CA THR A 45 2.35 10.69 -0.79
C THR A 45 2.71 9.27 -0.32
N LEU A 46 2.22 8.89 0.86
CA LEU A 46 2.35 7.52 1.36
C LEU A 46 1.74 6.51 0.39
N LEU A 47 0.49 6.75 -0.05
CA LEU A 47 -0.21 5.91 -1.03
C LEU A 47 0.59 5.77 -2.32
N PHE A 48 1.17 6.85 -2.83
CA PHE A 48 2.00 6.83 -4.04
C PHE A 48 3.20 5.89 -3.87
N PHE A 49 3.97 6.04 -2.81
CA PHE A 49 5.16 5.22 -2.61
C PHE A 49 4.83 3.77 -2.24
N MET A 50 3.80 3.52 -1.43
CA MET A 50 3.38 2.16 -1.10
C MET A 50 2.87 1.42 -2.33
N THR A 51 2.02 2.06 -3.13
CA THR A 51 1.55 1.50 -4.42
C THR A 51 2.73 1.26 -5.36
N GLY A 52 3.66 2.22 -5.42
CA GLY A 52 4.91 2.08 -6.19
C GLY A 52 5.73 0.87 -5.78
N ALA A 53 5.92 0.65 -4.48
CA ALA A 53 6.64 -0.51 -3.98
C ALA A 53 6.00 -1.83 -4.42
N LEU A 54 4.67 -1.97 -4.29
CA LEU A 54 3.93 -3.17 -4.66
C LEU A 54 3.93 -3.42 -6.17
N LEU A 55 3.76 -2.37 -6.98
CA LEU A 55 3.84 -2.48 -8.44
C LEU A 55 5.27 -2.79 -8.91
N CYS A 56 6.30 -2.22 -8.28
CA CYS A 56 7.69 -2.55 -8.58
C CYS A 56 8.02 -4.02 -8.26
N PHE A 57 7.44 -4.58 -7.20
CA PHE A 57 7.54 -6.01 -6.92
C PHE A 57 6.95 -6.86 -8.07
N LEU A 58 5.74 -6.57 -8.53
CA LEU A 58 5.10 -7.27 -9.65
C LEU A 58 5.94 -7.21 -10.94
N HIS A 59 6.58 -6.07 -11.20
CA HIS A 59 7.49 -5.88 -12.34
C HIS A 59 8.91 -6.42 -12.10
N LYS A 60 9.16 -7.09 -10.95
CA LYS A 60 10.49 -7.62 -10.55
C LYS A 60 11.58 -6.56 -10.48
N ARG A 61 11.20 -5.31 -10.27
CA ARG A 61 12.13 -4.17 -10.11
C ARG A 61 12.44 -3.96 -8.62
N TYR A 62 13.11 -4.92 -8.00
CA TYR A 62 13.31 -4.98 -6.55
C TYR A 62 14.06 -3.77 -5.97
N TRP A 63 15.03 -3.21 -6.67
CA TRP A 63 15.75 -2.03 -6.19
C TRP A 63 14.83 -0.80 -6.07
N LEU A 64 13.95 -0.56 -7.06
CA LEU A 64 12.94 0.52 -6.99
C LEU A 64 11.91 0.27 -5.89
N MET A 65 11.55 -0.99 -5.66
CA MET A 65 10.68 -1.38 -4.55
C MET A 65 11.26 -0.91 -3.21
N TYR A 66 12.55 -1.18 -2.94
CA TYR A 66 13.20 -0.73 -1.70
C TYR A 66 13.30 0.79 -1.60
N VAL A 67 13.57 1.49 -2.71
CA VAL A 67 13.53 2.96 -2.75
C VAL A 67 12.15 3.48 -2.39
N CYS A 68 11.09 2.93 -2.97
CA CYS A 68 9.71 3.31 -2.66
C CYS A 68 9.35 3.03 -1.19
N MET A 69 9.75 1.87 -0.65
CA MET A 69 9.55 1.54 0.78
C MET A 69 10.28 2.53 1.69
N ALA A 70 11.51 2.91 1.37
CA ALA A 70 12.27 3.89 2.14
C ALA A 70 11.60 5.27 2.14
N LEU A 71 11.17 5.75 0.97
CA LEU A 71 10.46 7.04 0.83
C LEU A 71 9.08 7.01 1.51
N ALA A 72 8.37 5.90 1.44
CA ALA A 72 7.13 5.71 2.20
C ALA A 72 7.37 5.81 3.71
N THR A 73 8.47 5.22 4.20
CA THR A 73 8.85 5.28 5.62
C THR A 73 9.25 6.68 6.05
N VAL A 74 9.97 7.43 5.23
CA VAL A 74 10.26 8.84 5.48
C VAL A 74 8.97 9.67 5.56
N THR A 75 7.94 9.31 4.78
CA THR A 75 6.68 10.05 4.75
C THR A 75 5.83 9.86 6.01
N LYS A 76 5.68 8.64 6.53
CA LYS A 76 4.76 8.35 7.64
C LYS A 76 5.27 7.28 8.63
N GLY A 77 6.56 6.98 8.64
CA GLY A 77 7.15 6.04 9.56
C GLY A 77 7.14 4.57 9.11
N PRO A 78 7.37 3.63 10.03
CA PRO A 78 7.61 2.21 9.73
C PRO A 78 6.51 1.52 8.90
N ILE A 79 5.28 2.05 8.92
CA ILE A 79 4.15 1.53 8.12
C ILE A 79 4.50 1.46 6.63
N GLY A 80 5.37 2.38 6.16
CA GLY A 80 5.81 2.46 4.76
C GLY A 80 6.59 1.23 4.28
N VAL A 81 7.25 0.51 5.16
CA VAL A 81 7.95 -0.74 4.84
C VAL A 81 7.19 -1.97 5.33
N VAL A 82 6.54 -1.89 6.47
CA VAL A 82 5.82 -3.02 7.09
C VAL A 82 4.65 -3.48 6.20
N PHE A 83 3.84 -2.55 5.68
CA PHE A 83 2.68 -2.92 4.85
C PHE A 83 3.09 -3.60 3.54
N PRO A 84 3.89 -2.98 2.66
CA PRO A 84 4.31 -3.65 1.44
C PRO A 84 5.08 -4.94 1.71
N GLY A 85 5.94 -4.94 2.74
CA GLY A 85 6.70 -6.13 3.14
C GLY A 85 5.80 -7.30 3.55
N THR A 86 4.79 -7.04 4.38
CA THR A 86 3.83 -8.07 4.82
C THR A 86 2.99 -8.58 3.66
N ILE A 87 2.48 -7.69 2.79
CA ILE A 87 1.68 -8.08 1.62
C ILE A 87 2.49 -8.99 0.70
N ILE A 88 3.74 -8.60 0.39
CA ILE A 88 4.64 -9.39 -0.45
C ILE A 88 4.96 -10.74 0.20
N PHE A 89 5.25 -10.76 1.49
CA PHE A 89 5.55 -11.98 2.23
C PHE A 89 4.36 -12.95 2.23
N LEU A 90 3.16 -12.46 2.55
CA LEU A 90 1.93 -13.27 2.53
C LEU A 90 1.65 -13.82 1.14
N TYR A 91 1.79 -13.00 0.10
CA TYR A 91 1.64 -13.46 -1.28
C TYR A 91 2.61 -14.58 -1.61
N LEU A 92 3.89 -14.42 -1.32
CA LEU A 92 4.91 -15.45 -1.58
C LEU A 92 4.67 -16.74 -0.77
N LEU A 93 4.16 -16.60 0.45
CA LEU A 93 3.76 -17.70 1.31
C LEU A 93 2.60 -18.49 0.70
N PHE A 94 1.50 -17.81 0.32
CA PHE A 94 0.33 -18.44 -0.29
C PHE A 94 0.64 -19.09 -1.65
N MET A 95 1.55 -18.51 -2.41
CA MET A 95 1.99 -19.06 -3.70
C MET A 95 3.07 -20.14 -3.57
N GLY A 96 3.57 -20.41 -2.35
CA GLY A 96 4.67 -21.35 -2.15
C GLY A 96 6.00 -20.93 -2.79
N GLN A 97 6.17 -19.62 -3.06
CA GLN A 97 7.31 -19.06 -3.80
C GLN A 97 8.31 -18.33 -2.90
N LEU A 98 8.51 -18.77 -1.67
CA LEU A 98 9.44 -18.13 -0.73
C LEU A 98 10.89 -18.05 -1.26
N ARG A 99 11.27 -18.90 -2.21
CA ARG A 99 12.59 -18.83 -2.88
C ARG A 99 12.79 -17.52 -3.66
N GLU A 100 11.71 -16.82 -4.04
CA GLU A 100 11.80 -15.50 -4.69
C GLU A 100 12.46 -14.45 -3.77
N ILE A 101 12.34 -14.60 -2.45
CA ILE A 101 13.01 -13.73 -1.46
C ILE A 101 14.52 -13.68 -1.69
N LEU A 102 15.14 -14.81 -2.07
CA LEU A 102 16.57 -14.86 -2.39
C LEU A 102 16.92 -14.02 -3.63
N ARG A 103 16.01 -13.98 -4.62
CA ARG A 103 16.18 -13.20 -5.85
C ARG A 103 15.97 -11.70 -5.63
N MET A 104 15.26 -11.34 -4.57
CA MET A 104 15.02 -9.92 -4.20
C MET A 104 16.26 -9.24 -3.63
N HIS A 105 17.36 -9.96 -3.45
CA HIS A 105 18.62 -9.43 -2.89
C HIS A 105 18.39 -8.64 -1.58
N VAL A 106 17.67 -9.23 -0.63
CA VAL A 106 17.15 -8.56 0.58
C VAL A 106 18.23 -7.80 1.33
N ILE A 107 19.44 -8.36 1.47
CA ILE A 107 20.56 -7.68 2.18
C ILE A 107 20.90 -6.35 1.49
N ARG A 108 21.06 -6.35 0.16
CA ARG A 108 21.35 -5.13 -0.62
C ARG A 108 20.16 -4.16 -0.55
N GLY A 109 18.96 -4.68 -0.56
CA GLY A 109 17.73 -3.90 -0.42
C GLY A 109 17.64 -3.20 0.94
N ILE A 110 17.96 -3.89 2.03
CA ILE A 110 18.03 -3.33 3.38
C ILE A 110 19.09 -2.22 3.47
N LEU A 111 20.27 -2.43 2.89
CA LEU A 111 21.31 -1.40 2.85
C LEU A 111 20.84 -0.14 2.10
N LEU A 112 20.21 -0.33 0.94
CA LEU A 112 19.66 0.77 0.14
C LEU A 112 18.52 1.50 0.89
N TYR A 113 17.65 0.75 1.57
CA TYR A 113 16.58 1.29 2.39
C TYR A 113 17.13 2.20 3.50
N PHE A 114 18.09 1.72 4.28
CA PHE A 114 18.71 2.53 5.32
C PHE A 114 19.49 3.71 4.78
N LEU A 115 20.18 3.56 3.65
CA LEU A 115 20.89 4.67 3.01
C LEU A 115 19.95 5.84 2.69
N ILE A 116 18.71 5.56 2.29
CA ILE A 116 17.72 6.60 1.94
C ILE A 116 16.96 7.10 3.18
N ALA A 117 16.57 6.23 4.09
CA ALA A 117 15.74 6.60 5.24
C ALA A 117 16.55 7.23 6.38
N SER A 118 17.75 6.71 6.68
CA SER A 118 18.52 7.14 7.87
C SER A 118 18.91 8.61 7.89
N PRO A 119 19.27 9.29 6.77
CA PRO A 119 19.66 10.69 6.81
C PRO A 119 18.56 11.59 7.38
N TRP A 120 17.29 11.32 7.01
CA TRP A 120 16.16 12.09 7.53
C TRP A 120 15.94 11.83 9.02
N TYR A 121 15.94 10.56 9.45
CA TYR A 121 15.82 10.21 10.86
C TYR A 121 16.96 10.77 11.72
N TYR A 122 18.18 10.73 11.19
CA TYR A 122 19.34 11.31 11.85
C TYR A 122 19.23 12.83 12.01
N ALA A 123 18.81 13.54 10.94
CA ALA A 123 18.58 14.98 11.00
C ALA A 123 17.49 15.35 12.02
N MET A 124 16.39 14.61 12.07
CA MET A 124 15.33 14.83 13.06
C MET A 124 15.80 14.55 14.48
N TYR A 125 16.61 13.51 14.67
CA TYR A 125 17.21 13.20 15.98
C TYR A 125 18.17 14.31 16.44
N THR A 126 18.99 14.87 15.57
CA THR A 126 19.92 15.95 15.94
C THR A 126 19.21 17.25 16.34
N VAL A 127 18.01 17.50 15.79
CA VAL A 127 17.22 18.72 16.09
C VAL A 127 16.34 18.54 17.34
N HIS A 128 15.71 17.39 17.49
CA HIS A 128 14.67 17.14 18.50
C HIS A 128 15.08 16.13 19.59
N GLY A 129 16.25 15.51 19.48
CA GLY A 129 16.76 14.57 20.46
C GLY A 129 15.86 13.33 20.67
N MET A 130 15.86 12.82 21.90
CA MET A 130 15.07 11.65 22.30
C MET A 130 13.56 11.89 22.25
N ASP A 131 13.10 13.13 22.35
CA ASP A 131 11.66 13.46 22.27
C ASP A 131 11.07 13.08 20.91
N PHE A 132 11.84 13.23 19.83
CA PHE A 132 11.44 12.77 18.51
C PHE A 132 11.22 11.25 18.49
N ILE A 133 12.15 10.48 19.05
CA ILE A 133 12.05 9.01 19.07
C ILE A 133 10.84 8.57 19.88
N ASN A 134 10.65 9.12 21.08
CA ASN A 134 9.55 8.77 21.97
C ASN A 134 8.19 9.16 21.39
N THR A 135 8.10 10.33 20.78
CA THR A 135 6.83 10.83 20.21
C THR A 135 6.53 10.15 18.86
N PHE A 136 7.51 10.08 17.97
CA PHE A 136 7.27 9.59 16.60
C PHE A 136 7.19 8.06 16.55
N LEU A 137 8.17 7.34 17.13
CA LEU A 137 8.15 5.87 17.14
C LEU A 137 7.23 5.32 18.23
N GLY A 138 7.22 5.93 19.42
CA GLY A 138 6.39 5.49 20.53
C GLY A 138 4.92 5.86 20.32
N PHE A 139 4.57 7.12 20.50
CA PHE A 139 3.19 7.57 20.52
C PHE A 139 2.49 7.45 19.17
N HIS A 140 3.08 7.99 18.09
CA HIS A 140 2.42 8.02 16.79
C HIS A 140 2.41 6.68 16.04
N ASN A 141 3.32 5.76 16.33
CA ASN A 141 3.36 4.49 15.63
C ASN A 141 2.89 3.30 16.49
N ILE A 142 3.30 3.20 17.77
CA ILE A 142 2.95 2.05 18.59
C ILE A 142 1.62 2.29 19.32
N THR A 143 1.49 3.42 20.02
CA THR A 143 0.31 3.69 20.87
C THR A 143 -0.96 3.84 20.01
N ARG A 144 -0.87 4.46 18.83
CA ARG A 144 -2.02 4.59 17.91
C ARG A 144 -2.50 3.25 17.36
N PHE A 145 -1.64 2.24 17.26
CA PHE A 145 -2.05 0.90 16.84
C PHE A 145 -2.67 0.09 17.96
N THR A 146 -2.30 0.37 19.21
CA THR A 146 -2.74 -0.42 20.38
C THR A 146 -3.91 0.22 21.11
N THR A 147 -4.12 1.55 20.96
CA THR A 147 -5.17 2.28 21.69
C THR A 147 -6.02 3.10 20.71
N PRO A 148 -7.33 2.81 20.58
CA PRO A 148 -8.22 3.58 19.71
C PRO A 148 -8.37 5.01 20.25
N GLU A 149 -8.10 6.03 19.43
CA GLU A 149 -8.28 7.46 19.80
C GLU A 149 -9.76 7.81 20.13
N HIS A 150 -10.71 7.02 19.62
CA HIS A 150 -12.13 7.22 19.85
C HIS A 150 -12.80 5.87 20.14
N ALA A 151 -12.86 5.47 21.41
CA ALA A 151 -13.49 4.23 21.85
C ALA A 151 -14.96 4.04 21.42
N SER A 152 -15.67 5.14 21.12
CA SER A 152 -17.06 5.12 20.68
C SER A 152 -17.26 4.79 19.19
N ARG A 153 -16.21 4.67 18.39
CA ARG A 153 -16.27 4.42 16.93
C ARG A 153 -15.70 3.06 16.51
N VAL A 154 -15.35 2.19 17.45
CA VAL A 154 -14.84 0.84 17.17
C VAL A 154 -16.00 -0.05 16.75
N THR A 155 -16.52 0.16 15.55
CA THR A 155 -17.50 -0.76 14.96
C THR A 155 -16.78 -1.52 13.85
N PHE A 156 -16.76 -2.84 13.96
CA PHE A 156 -16.17 -3.75 12.97
C PHE A 156 -16.61 -3.43 11.52
N TRP A 157 -17.82 -2.91 11.35
CA TRP A 157 -18.41 -2.56 10.06
C TRP A 157 -18.07 -1.13 9.57
N TYR A 158 -17.27 -0.35 10.31
CA TYR A 158 -17.01 1.07 9.98
C TYR A 158 -16.40 1.25 8.59
N TYR A 159 -15.44 0.42 8.22
CA TYR A 159 -14.74 0.55 6.93
C TYR A 159 -15.58 0.12 5.73
N LEU A 160 -16.61 -0.69 5.92
CA LEU A 160 -17.46 -1.15 4.82
C LEU A 160 -18.23 -0.01 4.15
N PRO A 161 -19.00 0.83 4.87
CA PRO A 161 -19.63 2.01 4.28
C PRO A 161 -18.60 3.04 3.76
N VAL A 162 -17.44 3.20 4.40
CA VAL A 162 -16.38 4.09 3.93
C VAL A 162 -15.86 3.66 2.56
N ILE A 163 -15.65 2.37 2.33
CA ILE A 163 -15.23 1.85 1.03
C ILE A 163 -16.35 2.01 0.00
N ILE A 164 -17.59 1.66 0.35
CA ILE A 164 -18.73 1.76 -0.56
C ILE A 164 -18.95 3.20 -1.03
N LEU A 165 -18.93 4.17 -0.10
CA LEU A 165 -19.11 5.59 -0.41
C LEU A 165 -17.86 6.19 -1.07
N GLY A 166 -16.67 5.81 -0.62
CA GLY A 166 -15.41 6.31 -1.12
C GLY A 166 -15.11 5.90 -2.55
N MET A 167 -15.58 4.72 -2.97
CA MET A 167 -15.45 4.21 -4.33
C MET A 167 -16.52 4.73 -5.30
N PHE A 168 -17.51 5.49 -4.81
CA PHE A 168 -18.53 6.06 -5.70
C PHE A 168 -17.87 6.93 -6.79
N PRO A 169 -18.32 6.86 -8.08
CA PRO A 169 -19.50 6.13 -8.59
C PRO A 169 -19.24 4.65 -8.97
N TRP A 170 -18.04 4.12 -8.73
CA TRP A 170 -17.60 2.80 -9.18
C TRP A 170 -17.97 1.64 -8.25
N THR A 171 -18.72 1.89 -7.19
CA THR A 171 -19.07 0.88 -6.17
C THR A 171 -19.74 -0.36 -6.76
N GLY A 172 -20.64 -0.18 -7.74
CA GLY A 172 -21.29 -1.31 -8.42
C GLY A 172 -20.29 -2.20 -9.18
N ILE A 173 -19.32 -1.57 -9.85
CA ILE A 173 -18.25 -2.28 -10.58
C ILE A 173 -17.33 -3.00 -9.61
N LEU A 174 -17.02 -2.39 -8.45
CA LEU A 174 -16.23 -3.04 -7.39
C LEU A 174 -16.89 -4.35 -6.93
N LEU A 175 -18.18 -4.30 -6.60
CA LEU A 175 -18.93 -5.49 -6.16
C LEU A 175 -18.99 -6.58 -7.24
N GLN A 176 -19.22 -6.17 -8.50
CA GLN A 176 -19.21 -7.10 -9.63
C GLN A 176 -17.81 -7.71 -9.85
N SER A 177 -16.74 -6.91 -9.74
CA SER A 177 -15.35 -7.39 -9.90
C SER A 177 -14.98 -8.41 -8.82
N ILE A 178 -15.35 -8.18 -7.58
CA ILE A 178 -15.13 -9.14 -6.50
C ILE A 178 -15.86 -10.45 -6.80
N LYS A 179 -17.14 -10.38 -7.20
CA LYS A 179 -17.94 -11.56 -7.54
C LYS A 179 -17.35 -12.33 -8.73
N SER A 180 -17.00 -11.66 -9.82
CA SER A 180 -16.43 -12.30 -11.02
C SER A 180 -15.06 -12.90 -10.74
N SER A 181 -14.23 -12.24 -9.94
CA SER A 181 -12.89 -12.71 -9.59
C SER A 181 -12.89 -14.01 -8.75
N ILE A 182 -13.96 -14.24 -7.99
CA ILE A 182 -14.13 -15.49 -7.22
C ILE A 182 -14.72 -16.59 -8.12
N SER A 183 -15.55 -16.23 -9.10
CA SER A 183 -16.31 -17.19 -9.91
C SER A 183 -15.62 -17.60 -11.20
N ASP A 184 -14.72 -16.77 -11.74
CA ASP A 184 -14.14 -16.99 -13.07
C ASP A 184 -12.72 -17.55 -12.98
N SER A 185 -12.59 -18.85 -13.26
CA SER A 185 -11.32 -19.57 -13.32
C SER A 185 -10.52 -19.36 -14.62
N ARG A 186 -11.00 -18.48 -15.52
CA ARG A 186 -10.40 -18.25 -16.85
C ARG A 186 -9.39 -17.11 -16.90
N ILE A 187 -8.98 -16.59 -15.76
CA ILE A 187 -8.07 -15.44 -15.75
C ILE A 187 -6.65 -15.92 -16.02
N ASP A 188 -6.13 -15.56 -17.18
CA ASP A 188 -4.82 -15.97 -17.70
C ASP A 188 -3.64 -15.61 -16.78
N ASP A 189 -3.82 -14.65 -15.86
CA ASP A 189 -2.80 -14.27 -14.88
C ASP A 189 -3.28 -14.43 -13.42
N MET A 190 -3.48 -15.68 -13.02
CA MET A 190 -3.85 -16.06 -11.66
C MET A 190 -2.89 -15.50 -10.60
N ARG A 191 -1.60 -15.30 -10.95
CA ARG A 191 -0.58 -14.80 -10.00
C ARG A 191 -0.80 -13.34 -9.66
N THR A 192 -1.03 -12.49 -10.65
CA THR A 192 -1.28 -11.06 -10.44
C THR A 192 -2.59 -10.84 -9.71
N LEU A 193 -3.62 -11.62 -10.02
CA LEU A 193 -4.89 -11.57 -9.30
C LEU A 193 -4.75 -11.98 -7.84
N MET A 194 -4.05 -13.08 -7.56
CA MET A 194 -3.81 -13.51 -6.20
C MET A 194 -3.07 -12.43 -5.41
N PHE A 195 -2.10 -11.76 -6.03
CA PHE A 195 -1.41 -10.63 -5.42
C PHE A 195 -2.38 -9.50 -5.06
N MET A 196 -3.26 -9.11 -5.99
CA MET A 196 -4.27 -8.08 -5.75
C MET A 196 -5.23 -8.48 -4.61
N HIS A 197 -5.64 -9.76 -4.54
CA HIS A 197 -6.49 -10.27 -3.45
C HIS A 197 -5.78 -10.19 -2.10
N VAL A 198 -4.55 -10.65 -2.02
CA VAL A 198 -3.75 -10.56 -0.78
C VAL A 198 -3.61 -9.09 -0.35
N TRP A 199 -3.37 -8.18 -1.30
CA TRP A 199 -3.21 -6.76 -1.01
C TRP A 199 -4.48 -6.16 -0.39
N TRP A 200 -5.62 -6.21 -1.08
CA TRP A 200 -6.83 -5.55 -0.57
C TRP A 200 -7.39 -6.24 0.68
N VAL A 201 -7.32 -7.58 0.76
CA VAL A 201 -7.77 -8.34 1.94
C VAL A 201 -6.91 -7.99 3.16
N PHE A 202 -5.58 -7.96 3.00
CA PHE A 202 -4.68 -7.59 4.10
C PHE A 202 -4.99 -6.19 4.62
N VAL A 203 -5.11 -5.20 3.73
CA VAL A 203 -5.40 -3.81 4.12
C VAL A 203 -6.75 -3.72 4.83
N LEU A 204 -7.79 -4.36 4.29
CA LEU A 204 -9.12 -4.37 4.90
C LEU A 204 -9.11 -5.01 6.29
N LEU A 205 -8.52 -6.18 6.43
CA LEU A 205 -8.43 -6.89 7.72
C LEU A 205 -7.62 -6.11 8.74
N PHE A 206 -6.48 -5.54 8.32
CA PHE A 206 -5.63 -4.76 9.21
C PHE A 206 -6.39 -3.59 9.83
N PHE A 207 -7.04 -2.75 9.02
CA PHE A 207 -7.81 -1.59 9.51
C PHE A 207 -9.11 -1.98 10.23
N THR A 208 -9.64 -3.17 9.98
CA THR A 208 -10.84 -3.67 10.68
C THR A 208 -10.50 -4.19 12.07
N ILE A 209 -9.30 -4.76 12.25
CA ILE A 209 -8.87 -5.35 13.53
C ILE A 209 -8.16 -4.31 14.42
N CYS A 210 -7.38 -3.40 13.83
CA CYS A 210 -6.73 -2.29 14.52
C CYS A 210 -7.64 -1.08 14.61
#